data_eeb38d220c7648dbd7b0400c51b186b1
#
_entry.id   eeb38d220c7648dbd7b0400c51b186b1
#
_cell.length_a   1.000
_cell.length_b   1.000
_cell.length_c   1.000
_cell.angle_alpha   90.00
_cell.angle_beta   90.00
_cell.angle_gamma   90.00
#
_symmetry.space_group_name_H-M   'P 1'
#
loop_
_entity.id
_entity.type
_entity.pdbx_description
1 polymer ?
#
loop_
_entity_poly.entity_id
_entity_poly.type
_entity_poly.pdbx_seq_one_letter_code
_entity_poly.pdbx_strand_id
1 'polypeptide(L)'
;MRVALAVIFLLAALPWLAADLGLYSNGVPLLGRLFQSGEFLPERPGLPTFAPAVHHGHHHGMDGVLLVLTALLLSRQVARRAALAGYLSLMFCCGVGNFANDFWIEQVVKRSWTSWEIPDVAVPRVTVAWSLIVIAAVAVWALWVRLVDWSGDEESPLRTEPDRVPARR
;
A
#
# COMPACT_ATOMS: atom_id res chain seq x y z
N MET A 1 -5.34 3.83 13.56
CA MET A 1 -5.46 2.99 12.36
C MET A 1 -4.42 3.32 11.28
N ARG A 2 -4.32 4.56 10.72
CA ARG A 2 -3.37 4.92 9.65
C ARG A 2 -1.91 4.61 9.98
N VAL A 3 -1.44 5.00 11.17
CA VAL A 3 -0.06 4.73 11.61
C VAL A 3 0.20 3.23 11.71
N ALA A 4 -0.74 2.47 12.25
CA ALA A 4 -0.62 1.02 12.32
C ALA A 4 -0.50 0.38 10.93
N LEU A 5 -1.33 0.80 9.96
CA LEU A 5 -1.22 0.34 8.58
C LEU A 5 0.13 0.72 7.96
N ALA A 6 0.58 1.97 8.13
CA ALA A 6 1.89 2.39 7.63
C ALA A 6 3.03 1.57 8.21
N VAL A 7 3.00 1.29 9.51
CA VAL A 7 4.00 0.42 10.16
C VAL A 7 3.96 -0.99 9.61
N ILE A 8 2.78 -1.57 9.41
CA ILE A 8 2.63 -2.92 8.83
C ILE A 8 3.28 -2.99 7.44
N PHE A 9 2.98 -2.01 6.57
CA PHE A 9 3.55 -1.98 5.22
C PHE A 9 5.06 -1.74 5.24
N LEU A 10 5.56 -0.88 6.12
CA LEU A 10 7.00 -0.68 6.29
C LEU A 10 7.71 -1.95 6.76
N LEU A 11 7.16 -2.63 7.77
CA LEU A 11 7.74 -3.88 8.26
C LEU A 11 7.73 -4.97 7.18
N ALA A 12 6.66 -5.07 6.40
CA ALA A 12 6.58 -5.99 5.29
C ALA A 12 7.55 -5.67 4.15
N ALA A 13 7.92 -4.39 3.96
CA ALA A 13 8.87 -3.93 2.96
C ALA A 13 10.34 -4.08 3.39
N LEU A 14 10.63 -4.21 4.68
CA LEU A 14 12.01 -4.25 5.18
C LEU A 14 12.91 -5.29 4.49
N PRO A 15 12.47 -6.53 4.22
CA PRO A 15 13.32 -7.51 3.53
C PRO A 15 13.68 -7.09 2.10
N TRP A 16 12.77 -6.44 1.39
CA TRP A 16 13.04 -5.92 0.05
C TRP A 16 13.99 -4.73 0.08
N LEU A 17 13.77 -3.79 1.00
CA LEU A 17 14.69 -2.68 1.22
C LEU A 17 16.09 -3.15 1.58
N ALA A 18 16.20 -4.18 2.41
CA ALA A 18 17.49 -4.77 2.77
C ALA A 18 18.17 -5.39 1.54
N ALA A 19 17.42 -6.12 0.70
CA ALA A 19 17.95 -6.72 -0.52
C ALA A 19 18.43 -5.65 -1.52
N ASP A 20 17.70 -4.55 -1.70
CA ASP A 20 18.12 -3.42 -2.53
C ASP A 20 19.42 -2.75 -2.04
N LEU A 21 19.67 -2.78 -0.74
CA LEU A 21 20.91 -2.33 -0.13
C LEU A 21 22.02 -3.40 -0.16
N GLY A 22 21.78 -4.55 -0.78
CA GLY A 22 22.73 -5.67 -0.84
C GLY A 22 22.83 -6.44 0.48
N LEU A 23 21.90 -6.24 1.40
CA LEU A 23 21.87 -6.94 2.69
C LEU A 23 20.98 -8.18 2.58
N TYR A 24 21.60 -9.33 2.40
CA TYR A 24 20.91 -10.62 2.30
C TYR A 24 21.01 -11.39 3.60
N SER A 25 19.89 -11.98 4.04
CA SER A 25 19.81 -12.77 5.27
C SER A 25 19.88 -14.28 5.03
N ASN A 26 20.43 -14.72 3.90
CA ASN A 26 20.46 -16.12 3.48
C ASN A 26 21.07 -17.09 4.52
N GLY A 27 22.00 -16.63 5.35
CA GLY A 27 22.62 -17.42 6.41
C GLY A 27 21.95 -17.31 7.77
N VAL A 28 20.88 -16.52 7.91
CA VAL A 28 20.25 -16.29 9.20
C VAL A 28 19.06 -17.23 9.37
N PRO A 29 19.04 -18.08 10.42
CA PRO A 29 17.91 -18.97 10.69
C PRO A 29 16.60 -18.17 10.77
N LEU A 30 15.51 -18.69 10.22
CA LEU A 30 14.19 -18.07 10.09
C LEU A 30 14.14 -16.88 9.11
N LEU A 31 14.98 -15.86 9.25
CA LEU A 31 14.96 -14.68 8.40
C LEU A 31 15.37 -14.98 6.96
N GLY A 32 16.31 -15.88 6.75
CA GLY A 32 16.74 -16.30 5.41
C GLY A 32 15.70 -17.11 4.63
N ARG A 33 14.61 -17.50 5.28
CA ARG A 33 13.46 -18.17 4.63
C ARG A 33 12.26 -17.24 4.46
N LEU A 34 12.22 -16.14 5.16
CA LEU A 34 11.20 -15.09 5.05
C LEU A 34 11.61 -14.14 3.94
N PHE A 35 10.81 -14.03 2.88
CA PHE A 35 11.05 -13.13 1.74
C PHE A 35 12.27 -13.43 0.87
N GLN A 36 13.21 -14.24 1.33
CA GLN A 36 14.32 -14.72 0.50
C GLN A 36 14.16 -16.23 0.34
N SER A 37 14.03 -16.70 -0.90
CA SER A 37 14.23 -18.11 -1.17
C SER A 37 15.72 -18.32 -1.40
N GLY A 38 16.32 -19.37 -0.83
CA GLY A 38 17.67 -19.81 -1.18
C GLY A 38 17.73 -20.41 -2.60
N GLU A 39 16.64 -20.33 -3.34
CA GLU A 39 16.51 -20.81 -4.71
C GLU A 39 17.06 -19.74 -5.65
N PHE A 40 17.97 -20.17 -6.50
CA PHE A 40 18.45 -19.35 -7.59
C PHE A 40 17.50 -19.47 -8.76
N LEU A 41 17.27 -18.37 -9.45
CA LEU A 41 16.52 -18.42 -10.70
C LEU A 41 17.30 -19.25 -11.72
N PRO A 42 16.60 -20.07 -12.52
CA PRO A 42 17.24 -20.81 -13.60
C PRO A 42 17.99 -19.85 -14.53
N GLU A 43 19.14 -20.28 -15.01
CA GLU A 43 19.94 -19.50 -15.94
C GLU A 43 19.09 -19.00 -17.10
N ARG A 44 19.08 -17.68 -17.25
CA ARG A 44 18.52 -17.02 -18.43
C ARG A 44 19.64 -16.28 -19.13
N PRO A 45 19.69 -16.26 -20.46
CA PRO A 45 20.68 -15.50 -21.20
C PRO A 45 20.67 -14.02 -20.75
N GLY A 46 21.81 -13.52 -20.28
CA GLY A 46 21.98 -12.14 -19.83
C GLY A 46 21.70 -11.87 -18.35
N LEU A 47 21.33 -12.86 -17.56
CA LEU A 47 21.18 -12.72 -16.10
C LEU A 47 22.34 -13.43 -15.37
N PRO A 48 22.85 -12.89 -14.26
CA PRO A 48 23.82 -13.56 -13.44
C PRO A 48 23.24 -14.86 -12.86
N THR A 49 24.02 -15.93 -12.82
CA THR A 49 23.65 -17.30 -12.42
C THR A 49 23.16 -17.45 -10.97
N PHE A 50 23.20 -16.41 -10.16
CA PHE A 50 22.88 -16.46 -8.72
C PHE A 50 22.05 -15.26 -8.24
N ALA A 51 21.17 -14.76 -9.06
CA ALA A 51 20.19 -13.78 -8.55
C ALA A 51 19.17 -14.50 -7.65
N PRO A 52 19.03 -14.13 -6.37
CA PRO A 52 18.02 -14.70 -5.51
C PRO A 52 16.63 -14.44 -6.08
N ALA A 53 15.72 -15.42 -5.96
CA ALA A 53 14.37 -15.30 -6.52
C ALA A 53 13.63 -14.05 -6.06
N VAL A 54 13.84 -13.61 -4.82
CA VAL A 54 13.28 -12.39 -4.25
C VAL A 54 13.71 -11.11 -4.98
N HIS A 55 14.76 -11.15 -5.77
CA HIS A 55 15.29 -9.98 -6.48
C HIS A 55 14.49 -9.59 -7.73
N HIS A 56 13.59 -10.43 -8.17
CA HIS A 56 12.79 -10.19 -9.36
C HIS A 56 11.37 -9.84 -8.97
N GLY A 57 10.88 -8.72 -9.40
CA GLY A 57 9.54 -8.23 -9.11
C GLY A 57 9.42 -7.34 -7.87
N HIS A 58 10.47 -7.22 -7.05
CA HIS A 58 10.46 -6.39 -5.85
C HIS A 58 10.14 -4.91 -6.12
N HIS A 59 10.42 -4.42 -7.32
CA HIS A 59 10.07 -3.06 -7.73
C HIS A 59 8.57 -2.81 -7.64
N HIS A 60 7.73 -3.71 -8.12
CA HIS A 60 6.27 -3.55 -8.04
C HIS A 60 5.76 -3.59 -6.62
N GLY A 61 6.34 -4.43 -5.76
CA GLY A 61 6.03 -4.47 -4.34
C GLY A 61 6.41 -3.19 -3.64
N MET A 62 7.60 -2.65 -3.92
CA MET A 62 8.07 -1.38 -3.35
C MET A 62 7.25 -0.20 -3.86
N ASP A 63 6.93 -0.13 -5.15
CA ASP A 63 6.03 0.87 -5.70
C ASP A 63 4.66 0.81 -5.00
N GLY A 64 4.16 -0.40 -4.75
CA GLY A 64 2.94 -0.63 -3.98
C GLY A 64 3.02 -0.06 -2.57
N VAL A 65 4.12 -0.31 -1.85
CA VAL A 65 4.35 0.26 -0.51
C VAL A 65 4.41 1.77 -0.55
N LEU A 66 5.13 2.37 -1.49
CA LEU A 66 5.23 3.83 -1.65
C LEU A 66 3.86 4.46 -1.92
N LEU A 67 3.05 3.86 -2.79
CA LEU A 67 1.68 4.31 -3.07
C LEU A 67 0.81 4.27 -1.81
N VAL A 68 0.85 3.17 -1.05
CA VAL A 68 0.10 3.03 0.21
C VAL A 68 0.54 4.08 1.23
N LEU A 69 1.84 4.21 1.48
CA LEU A 69 2.37 5.16 2.45
C LEU A 69 2.02 6.60 2.08
N THR A 70 2.18 6.96 0.79
CA THR A 70 1.83 8.29 0.30
C THR A 70 0.35 8.58 0.50
N ALA A 71 -0.54 7.64 0.14
CA ALA A 71 -1.97 7.79 0.35
C ALA A 71 -2.32 7.97 1.83
N LEU A 72 -1.72 7.17 2.72
CA LEU A 72 -1.95 7.26 4.17
C LEU A 72 -1.44 8.58 4.77
N LEU A 73 -0.27 9.06 4.35
CA LEU A 73 0.31 10.31 4.83
C LEU A 73 -0.51 11.53 4.39
N LEU A 74 -0.83 11.61 3.09
CA LEU A 74 -1.59 12.72 2.53
C LEU A 74 -3.05 12.71 2.96
N SER A 75 -3.61 11.57 3.35
CA SER A 75 -5.00 11.44 3.77
C SER A 75 -5.40 12.40 4.91
N ARG A 76 -4.44 12.80 5.73
CA ARG A 76 -4.66 13.72 6.84
C ARG A 76 -4.89 15.16 6.39
N GLN A 77 -4.26 15.56 5.29
CA GLN A 77 -4.28 16.93 4.78
C GLN A 77 -5.46 17.22 3.86
N VAL A 78 -6.04 16.19 3.25
CA VAL A 78 -7.06 16.32 2.21
C VAL A 78 -8.44 15.80 2.63
N ALA A 79 -8.65 15.57 3.92
CA ALA A 79 -9.85 14.94 4.47
C ALA A 79 -11.18 15.59 3.99
N ARG A 80 -11.20 16.89 3.73
CA ARG A 80 -12.40 17.64 3.29
C ARG A 80 -12.51 17.85 1.78
N ARG A 81 -11.60 17.28 0.97
CA ARG A 81 -11.61 17.45 -0.49
C ARG A 81 -11.97 16.11 -1.15
N ALA A 82 -13.25 15.93 -1.46
CA ALA A 82 -13.80 14.67 -1.96
C ALA A 82 -13.04 14.11 -3.19
N ALA A 83 -12.68 14.96 -4.15
CA ALA A 83 -11.93 14.53 -5.33
C ALA A 83 -10.52 14.01 -5.00
N LEU A 84 -9.82 14.69 -4.08
CA LEU A 84 -8.50 14.24 -3.62
C LEU A 84 -8.60 12.98 -2.78
N ALA A 85 -9.64 12.84 -1.96
CA ALA A 85 -9.91 11.62 -1.22
C ALA A 85 -10.16 10.44 -2.18
N GLY A 86 -10.89 10.66 -3.28
CA GLY A 86 -11.08 9.65 -4.33
C GLY A 86 -9.77 9.24 -4.99
N TYR A 87 -8.92 10.20 -5.35
CA TYR A 87 -7.60 9.92 -5.91
C TYR A 87 -6.71 9.12 -4.94
N LEU A 88 -6.67 9.52 -3.66
CA LEU A 88 -5.88 8.80 -2.65
C LEU A 88 -6.43 7.40 -2.36
N SER A 89 -7.75 7.21 -2.46
CA SER A 89 -8.36 5.89 -2.34
C SER A 89 -7.95 4.97 -3.49
N LEU A 90 -7.92 5.50 -4.72
CA LEU A 90 -7.42 4.76 -5.88
C LEU A 90 -5.93 4.42 -5.71
N MET A 91 -5.12 5.39 -5.33
CA MET A 91 -3.69 5.22 -5.07
C MET A 91 -3.42 4.16 -4.00
N PHE A 92 -4.20 4.17 -2.91
CA PHE A 92 -4.11 3.18 -1.85
C PHE A 92 -4.45 1.77 -2.36
N CYS A 93 -5.57 1.61 -3.07
CA CYS A 93 -6.00 0.31 -3.59
C CYS A 93 -5.04 -0.23 -4.66
N CYS A 94 -4.52 0.61 -5.55
CA CYS A 94 -3.47 0.23 -6.49
C CYS A 94 -2.20 -0.23 -5.76
N GLY A 95 -1.79 0.50 -4.73
CA GLY A 95 -0.63 0.13 -3.93
C GLY A 95 -0.79 -1.21 -3.23
N VAL A 96 -1.95 -1.46 -2.63
CA VAL A 96 -2.28 -2.76 -2.01
C VAL A 96 -2.28 -3.88 -3.06
N GLY A 97 -2.85 -3.63 -4.25
CA GLY A 97 -2.88 -4.61 -5.34
C GLY A 97 -1.48 -4.98 -5.83
N ASN A 98 -0.62 -4.00 -6.07
CA ASN A 98 0.77 -4.22 -6.49
C ASN A 98 1.56 -4.98 -5.42
N PHE A 99 1.43 -4.56 -4.16
CA PHE A 99 2.06 -5.25 -3.04
C PHE A 99 1.61 -6.71 -2.94
N ALA A 100 0.30 -6.95 -3.05
CA ALA A 100 -0.25 -8.30 -2.96
C ALA A 100 0.19 -9.19 -4.12
N ASN A 101 0.24 -8.65 -5.35
CA ASN A 101 0.73 -9.37 -6.52
C ASN A 101 2.18 -9.79 -6.32
N ASP A 102 3.06 -8.85 -6.00
CA ASP A 102 4.49 -9.10 -5.84
C ASP A 102 4.75 -10.06 -4.67
N PHE A 103 4.13 -9.83 -3.52
CA PHE A 103 4.24 -10.71 -2.36
C PHE A 103 3.83 -12.14 -2.69
N TRP A 104 2.71 -12.30 -3.41
CA TRP A 104 2.21 -13.64 -3.78
C TRP A 104 3.16 -14.35 -4.74
N ILE A 105 3.63 -13.66 -5.77
CA ILE A 105 4.57 -14.24 -6.73
C ILE A 105 5.86 -14.64 -6.03
N GLU A 106 6.44 -13.74 -5.23
CA GLU A 106 7.74 -13.98 -4.60
C GLU A 106 7.68 -15.03 -3.49
N GLN A 107 6.61 -15.06 -2.70
CA GLN A 107 6.55 -15.91 -1.52
C GLN A 107 5.80 -17.22 -1.71
N VAL A 108 4.94 -17.31 -2.71
CA VAL A 108 4.06 -18.47 -2.90
C VAL A 108 4.35 -19.17 -4.21
N VAL A 109 4.29 -18.44 -5.33
CA VAL A 109 4.47 -19.04 -6.67
C VAL A 109 5.91 -19.50 -6.89
N LYS A 110 6.90 -18.64 -6.60
CA LYS A 110 8.33 -18.99 -6.78
C LYS A 110 8.80 -20.10 -5.86
N ARG A 111 8.07 -20.38 -4.77
CA ARG A 111 8.31 -21.54 -3.91
C ARG A 111 7.61 -22.81 -4.40
N SER A 112 6.98 -22.77 -5.57
CA SER A 112 6.25 -23.90 -6.17
C SER A 112 5.10 -24.44 -5.33
N TRP A 113 4.51 -23.61 -4.44
CA TRP A 113 3.34 -24.00 -3.65
C TRP A 113 2.05 -23.96 -4.49
N THR A 114 2.03 -23.14 -5.51
CA THR A 114 0.97 -23.08 -6.53
C THR A 114 1.51 -22.51 -7.83
N SER A 115 0.85 -22.80 -8.93
CA SER A 115 1.07 -22.14 -10.22
C SER A 115 0.09 -20.99 -10.49
N TRP A 116 -0.87 -20.74 -9.56
CA TRP A 116 -1.82 -19.67 -9.72
C TRP A 116 -1.17 -18.34 -9.35
N GLU A 117 -1.30 -17.34 -10.21
CA GLU A 117 -0.76 -16.01 -10.03
C GLU A 117 -1.88 -15.00 -9.80
N ILE A 118 -1.69 -14.08 -8.86
CA ILE A 118 -2.53 -12.89 -8.78
C ILE A 118 -2.23 -12.04 -10.02
N PRO A 119 -3.27 -11.57 -10.75
CA PRO A 119 -3.05 -10.75 -11.95
C PRO A 119 -2.21 -9.52 -11.67
N ASP A 120 -1.29 -9.21 -12.58
CA ASP A 120 -0.51 -7.97 -12.56
C ASP A 120 -1.42 -6.74 -12.66
N VAL A 121 -1.19 -5.78 -11.78
CA VAL A 121 -1.92 -4.51 -11.72
C VAL A 121 -1.00 -3.28 -11.78
N ALA A 122 0.27 -3.48 -12.10
CA ALA A 122 1.24 -2.39 -12.21
C ALA A 122 0.87 -1.40 -13.34
N VAL A 123 0.29 -1.89 -14.41
CA VAL A 123 -0.13 -1.06 -15.54
C VAL A 123 -1.66 -1.06 -15.67
N PRO A 124 -2.31 0.13 -15.73
CA PRO A 124 -3.75 0.22 -15.94
C PRO A 124 -4.17 -0.45 -17.24
N ARG A 125 -5.11 -1.39 -17.14
CA ARG A 125 -5.68 -2.12 -18.26
C ARG A 125 -7.15 -2.41 -18.00
N VAL A 126 -7.94 -2.59 -19.07
CA VAL A 126 -9.33 -3.04 -18.94
C VAL A 126 -9.34 -4.54 -18.64
N THR A 127 -9.18 -4.87 -17.36
CA THR A 127 -9.15 -6.25 -16.84
C THR A 127 -10.05 -6.38 -15.62
N VAL A 128 -10.40 -7.61 -15.25
CA VAL A 128 -11.18 -7.88 -14.02
C VAL A 128 -10.42 -7.37 -12.79
N ALA A 129 -9.09 -7.56 -12.72
CA ALA A 129 -8.28 -7.09 -11.60
C ALA A 129 -8.37 -5.57 -11.44
N TRP A 130 -8.23 -4.81 -12.52
CA TRP A 130 -8.37 -3.36 -12.48
C TRP A 130 -9.78 -2.90 -12.15
N SER A 131 -10.79 -3.60 -12.63
CA SER A 131 -12.19 -3.32 -12.25
C SER A 131 -12.40 -3.50 -10.75
N LEU A 132 -11.83 -4.54 -10.15
CA LEU A 132 -11.89 -4.77 -8.71
C LEU A 132 -11.16 -3.69 -7.92
N ILE A 133 -10.00 -3.22 -8.40
CA ILE A 133 -9.27 -2.09 -7.79
C ILE A 133 -10.13 -0.82 -7.79
N VAL A 134 -10.77 -0.50 -8.91
CA VAL A 134 -11.63 0.69 -9.01
C VAL A 134 -12.84 0.57 -8.09
N ILE A 135 -13.48 -0.59 -8.05
CA ILE A 135 -14.62 -0.85 -7.14
C ILE A 135 -14.17 -0.70 -5.67
N ALA A 136 -13.03 -1.29 -5.30
CA ALA A 136 -12.46 -1.16 -3.96
C ALA A 136 -12.13 0.31 -3.64
N ALA A 137 -11.56 1.04 -4.59
CA ALA A 137 -11.24 2.47 -4.42
C ALA A 137 -12.50 3.32 -4.18
N VAL A 138 -13.57 3.06 -4.93
CA VAL A 138 -14.87 3.73 -4.73
C VAL A 138 -15.44 3.40 -3.35
N ALA A 139 -15.36 2.14 -2.92
CA ALA A 139 -15.82 1.74 -1.59
C ALA A 139 -15.02 2.42 -0.46
N VAL A 140 -13.68 2.46 -0.58
CA VAL A 140 -12.80 3.16 0.37
C VAL A 140 -13.09 4.66 0.38
N TRP A 141 -13.28 5.27 -0.78
CA TRP A 141 -13.64 6.67 -0.90
C TRP A 141 -14.98 6.98 -0.23
N ALA A 142 -16.02 6.20 -0.53
CA ALA A 142 -17.35 6.38 0.06
C ALA A 142 -17.33 6.24 1.60
N LEU A 143 -16.57 5.25 2.10
CA LEU A 143 -16.37 5.07 3.54
C LEU A 143 -15.65 6.27 4.16
N TRP A 144 -14.62 6.76 3.49
CA TRP A 144 -13.85 7.90 3.97
C TRP A 144 -14.70 9.17 4.05
N VAL A 145 -15.45 9.50 2.99
CA VAL A 145 -16.34 10.67 2.97
C VAL A 145 -17.35 10.60 4.12
N ARG A 146 -17.98 9.44 4.32
CA ARG A 146 -18.92 9.24 5.43
C ARG A 146 -18.27 9.44 6.80
N LEU A 147 -17.06 8.93 7.03
CA LEU A 147 -16.37 9.08 8.31
C LEU A 147 -15.93 10.53 8.57
N VAL A 148 -15.62 11.30 7.53
CA VAL A 148 -15.24 12.71 7.65
C VAL A 148 -16.45 13.57 7.93
N ASP A 149 -17.57 13.32 7.25
CA ASP A 149 -18.83 14.04 7.49
C ASP A 149 -19.33 13.83 8.92
N TRP A 150 -19.28 12.57 9.40
CA TRP A 150 -19.69 12.24 10.77
C TRP A 150 -18.84 12.91 11.85
N SER A 151 -17.52 13.03 11.64
CA SER A 151 -16.65 13.74 12.59
C SER A 151 -16.80 15.26 12.57
N GLY A 152 -17.37 15.81 11.51
CA GLY A 152 -17.64 17.25 11.38
C GLY A 152 -18.86 17.70 12.17
N ASP A 153 -19.82 16.83 12.39
CA ASP A 153 -21.06 17.15 13.13
C ASP A 153 -20.85 17.16 14.65
N GLU A 154 -19.82 16.48 15.15
CA GLU A 154 -19.49 16.47 16.58
C GLU A 154 -18.72 17.71 17.06
N GLU A 155 -18.08 18.48 16.19
CA GLU A 155 -17.29 19.68 16.54
C GLU A 155 -18.11 20.99 16.57
N SER A 156 -19.42 20.96 16.43
CA SER A 156 -20.27 22.16 16.42
C SER A 156 -21.19 22.33 17.64
N PRO A 157 -20.69 22.38 18.88
CA PRO A 157 -21.52 22.91 19.98
C PRO A 157 -20.91 24.08 20.70
N LEU A 158 -20.04 24.90 20.13
CA LEU A 158 -19.61 26.15 20.77
C LEU A 158 -19.58 27.32 19.77
N ARG A 159 -20.73 27.64 19.19
CA ARG A 159 -20.95 28.99 18.75
C ARG A 159 -21.24 29.81 20.00
N THR A 160 -20.21 30.27 20.66
CA THR A 160 -20.32 31.32 21.67
C THR A 160 -21.12 32.48 21.09
N GLU A 161 -22.27 32.73 21.69
CA GLU A 161 -23.11 33.86 21.46
C GLU A 161 -22.26 35.14 21.49
N PRO A 162 -22.35 36.03 20.49
CA PRO A 162 -21.58 37.26 20.52
C PRO A 162 -22.04 38.11 21.72
N ASP A 163 -21.08 38.45 22.59
CA ASP A 163 -21.24 39.36 23.71
C ASP A 163 -22.08 40.57 23.26
N ARG A 164 -23.30 40.69 23.80
CA ARG A 164 -24.12 41.88 23.71
C ARG A 164 -23.39 42.97 24.48
N VAL A 165 -22.67 43.82 23.77
CA VAL A 165 -22.14 45.06 24.32
C VAL A 165 -23.33 45.87 24.83
N PRO A 166 -23.40 46.19 26.14
CA PRO A 166 -24.47 47.02 26.67
C PRO A 166 -24.29 48.45 26.13
N ALA A 167 -25.35 48.98 25.51
CA ALA A 167 -25.42 50.35 25.05
C ALA A 167 -25.26 51.29 26.26
N ARG A 168 -24.17 52.06 26.32
CA ARG A 168 -24.02 53.17 27.26
C ARG A 168 -24.96 54.30 26.86
N ARG A 169 -25.83 54.67 27.80
CA ARG A 169 -26.55 55.93 27.79
C ARG A 169 -25.66 57.06 28.29
#